data_87aa5ffe8e36385d5d4a518126376ad4
#
_entry.id   87aa5ffe8e36385d5d4a518126376ad4
#
_cell.length_a   1.000
_cell.length_b   1.000
_cell.length_c   1.000
_cell.angle_alpha   90.00
_cell.angle_beta   90.00
_cell.angle_gamma   90.00
#
_symmetry.space_group_name_H-M   'P 1'
#
loop_
_entity.id
_entity.type
_entity.pdbx_description
1 polymer ?
#
loop_
_entity_poly.entity_id
_entity_poly.type
_entity_poly.pdbx_seq_one_letter_code
_entity_poly.pdbx_strand_id
1 'polypeptide(L)'
;VRMNGSCAGGTGAFIDQMATLLKMTPDEMNEAARHAEKTYTIASRCGVFAKSDIQPLINQGAKAGDVAASIFYAVVNQTIAGLAQGRKIGGNVLYLGGPLTFLPQLKKSFDKTLGVTGTCPENSLYFVALGAALYSDKELDLAGVVEKLHAYSATATYAFNPPLFRDEAEYEAFRARHAKASVPRRPFADSTGPVHIGIDAGSTTVKAAVIDGDDNLLFTSYQPNSGNPIPIIRQMLIDIYKARPGLRVASVTATGYGEDIVKSAFGVDFGVVETVAHFTAARHFMPDVDFVIDIGGQDMKCFKIEDGAISNIFLNEACSSGCGSFLQTFAGALGYGVPEFAKLALFADKPVDLGSRCTVFMNSSVKQAQ
;
A
#
# COMPACT_ATOMS: atom_id res chain seq x y z
N VAL A 1 22.41 -19.51 -3.01
CA VAL A 1 21.19 -19.29 -2.23
C VAL A 1 20.61 -17.94 -2.61
N ARG A 2 19.31 -17.88 -2.83
CA ARG A 2 18.59 -16.64 -3.04
C ARG A 2 17.46 -16.56 -2.05
N MET A 3 17.29 -15.39 -1.49
CA MET A 3 16.31 -15.13 -0.45
C MET A 3 15.56 -13.84 -0.77
N ASN A 4 14.27 -13.85 -0.55
CA ASN A 4 13.45 -12.64 -0.52
C ASN A 4 13.21 -12.24 0.94
N GLY A 5 14.11 -11.46 1.50
CA GLY A 5 14.06 -11.02 2.90
C GLY A 5 13.42 -9.66 3.12
N SER A 6 13.11 -8.92 2.05
CA SER A 6 12.60 -7.54 2.14
C SER A 6 11.11 -7.42 1.85
N CYS A 7 10.50 -8.41 1.18
CA CYS A 7 9.10 -8.39 0.78
C CYS A 7 8.42 -9.70 1.16
N ALA A 8 7.24 -9.63 1.78
CA ALA A 8 6.42 -10.80 2.09
C ALA A 8 5.52 -11.24 0.93
N GLY A 9 5.57 -10.57 -0.21
CA GLY A 9 4.86 -10.99 -1.40
C GLY A 9 5.28 -12.39 -1.82
N GLY A 10 4.31 -13.24 -2.14
CA GLY A 10 4.55 -14.65 -2.44
C GLY A 10 4.69 -15.55 -1.21
N THR A 11 4.55 -15.04 0.01
CA THR A 11 4.61 -15.82 1.24
C THR A 11 3.22 -16.24 1.75
N GLY A 12 3.19 -17.15 2.75
CA GLY A 12 1.95 -17.53 3.43
C GLY A 12 1.19 -16.35 4.03
N ALA A 13 1.90 -15.41 4.62
CA ALA A 13 1.28 -14.22 5.20
C ALA A 13 0.57 -13.32 4.15
N PHE A 14 1.05 -13.28 2.91
CA PHE A 14 0.34 -12.64 1.82
C PHE A 14 -0.95 -13.40 1.48
N ILE A 15 -0.88 -14.74 1.44
CA ILE A 15 -2.06 -15.59 1.16
C ILE A 15 -3.12 -15.39 2.25
N ASP A 16 -2.74 -15.34 3.53
CA ASP A 16 -3.64 -15.10 4.66
C ASP A 16 -4.34 -13.74 4.54
N GLN A 17 -3.62 -12.68 4.12
CA GLN A 17 -4.22 -11.37 3.88
C GLN A 17 -5.24 -11.41 2.74
N MET A 18 -4.95 -12.11 1.65
CA MET A 18 -5.87 -12.22 0.52
C MET A 18 -7.09 -13.07 0.85
N ALA A 19 -6.91 -14.15 1.60
CA ALA A 19 -8.01 -14.96 2.12
C ALA A 19 -8.94 -14.13 3.01
N THR A 20 -8.38 -13.33 3.92
CA THR A 20 -9.14 -12.39 4.75
C THR A 20 -9.94 -11.38 3.90
N LEU A 21 -9.34 -10.84 2.83
CA LEU A 21 -10.01 -9.93 1.90
C LEU A 21 -11.21 -10.58 1.22
N LEU A 22 -11.09 -11.85 0.86
CA LEU A 22 -12.18 -12.67 0.29
C LEU A 22 -13.18 -13.17 1.34
N LYS A 23 -12.94 -12.90 2.64
CA LYS A 23 -13.71 -13.42 3.77
C LYS A 23 -13.72 -14.96 3.82
N MET A 24 -12.55 -15.55 3.57
CA MET A 24 -12.32 -16.99 3.52
C MET A 24 -11.10 -17.34 4.39
N THR A 25 -10.99 -18.60 4.77
CA THR A 25 -9.73 -19.19 5.22
C THR A 25 -8.85 -19.53 4.02
N PRO A 26 -7.54 -19.73 4.18
CA PRO A 26 -6.67 -20.21 3.09
C PRO A 26 -7.12 -21.53 2.47
N ASP A 27 -7.67 -22.45 3.27
CA ASP A 27 -8.19 -23.73 2.80
C ASP A 27 -9.45 -23.55 1.96
N GLU A 28 -10.39 -22.72 2.40
CA GLU A 28 -11.59 -22.37 1.62
C GLU A 28 -11.20 -21.67 0.31
N MET A 29 -10.22 -20.78 0.34
CA MET A 29 -9.68 -20.11 -0.85
C MET A 29 -9.05 -21.13 -1.82
N ASN A 30 -8.31 -22.11 -1.30
CA ASN A 30 -7.73 -23.18 -2.12
C ASN A 30 -8.81 -24.06 -2.76
N GLU A 31 -9.87 -24.42 -2.02
CA GLU A 31 -10.99 -25.21 -2.57
C GLU A 31 -11.77 -24.39 -3.59
N ALA A 32 -12.04 -23.11 -3.33
CA ALA A 32 -12.69 -22.21 -4.31
C ALA A 32 -11.88 -22.12 -5.61
N ALA A 33 -10.56 -21.98 -5.53
CA ALA A 33 -9.68 -21.91 -6.69
C ALA A 33 -9.67 -23.19 -7.54
N ARG A 34 -10.02 -24.34 -6.95
CA ARG A 34 -10.14 -25.62 -7.69
C ARG A 34 -11.20 -25.58 -8.76
N HIS A 35 -12.25 -24.77 -8.55
CA HIS A 35 -13.41 -24.64 -9.45
C HIS A 35 -13.34 -23.39 -10.32
N ALA A 36 -12.17 -22.75 -10.42
CA ALA A 36 -11.99 -21.56 -11.25
C ALA A 36 -12.16 -21.88 -12.74
N GLU A 37 -12.93 -21.05 -13.43
CA GLU A 37 -13.19 -21.14 -14.86
C GLU A 37 -12.24 -20.21 -15.65
N LYS A 38 -11.83 -19.10 -15.04
CA LYS A 38 -10.92 -18.10 -15.62
C LYS A 38 -10.01 -17.50 -14.58
N THR A 39 -8.98 -16.80 -15.04
CA THR A 39 -8.07 -16.04 -14.18
C THR A 39 -8.01 -14.60 -14.65
N TYR A 40 -7.92 -13.68 -13.69
CA TYR A 40 -7.74 -12.26 -13.92
C TYR A 40 -6.27 -11.89 -13.74
N THR A 41 -5.84 -10.83 -14.41
CA THR A 41 -4.54 -10.25 -14.14
C THR A 41 -4.60 -9.48 -12.82
N ILE A 42 -3.84 -9.94 -11.84
CA ILE A 42 -3.64 -9.27 -10.55
C ILE A 42 -2.17 -8.89 -10.47
N ALA A 43 -1.88 -7.66 -10.06
CA ALA A 43 -0.51 -7.20 -9.93
C ALA A 43 0.28 -8.10 -8.97
N SER A 44 1.36 -8.67 -9.48
CA SER A 44 2.30 -9.49 -8.71
C SER A 44 3.20 -8.59 -7.85
N ARG A 45 2.57 -7.76 -7.00
CA ARG A 45 3.20 -6.79 -6.11
C ARG A 45 2.82 -7.08 -4.66
N CYS A 46 3.03 -6.12 -3.75
CA CYS A 46 2.65 -6.31 -2.35
C CYS A 46 1.13 -6.42 -2.17
N GLY A 47 0.69 -6.94 -1.00
CA GLY A 47 -0.73 -7.16 -0.70
C GLY A 47 -1.62 -5.94 -0.82
N VAL A 48 -1.06 -4.72 -0.69
CA VAL A 48 -1.82 -3.48 -0.86
C VAL A 48 -2.22 -3.27 -2.32
N PHE A 49 -1.29 -3.44 -3.27
CA PHE A 49 -1.59 -3.35 -4.70
C PHE A 49 -2.52 -4.48 -5.16
N ALA A 50 -2.28 -5.70 -4.69
CA ALA A 50 -3.17 -6.82 -5.00
C ALA A 50 -4.62 -6.54 -4.52
N LYS A 51 -4.79 -5.93 -3.35
CA LYS A 51 -6.10 -5.50 -2.85
C LYS A 51 -6.80 -4.51 -3.78
N SER A 52 -6.05 -3.56 -4.35
CA SER A 52 -6.61 -2.57 -5.28
C SER A 52 -7.10 -3.19 -6.58
N ASP A 53 -6.45 -4.25 -7.06
CA ASP A 53 -6.89 -4.98 -8.24
C ASP A 53 -8.07 -5.92 -7.93
N ILE A 54 -8.05 -6.54 -6.76
CA ILE A 54 -9.05 -7.51 -6.35
C ILE A 54 -10.38 -6.85 -6.00
N GLN A 55 -10.37 -5.71 -5.31
CA GLN A 55 -11.59 -5.05 -4.85
C GLN A 55 -12.54 -4.67 -5.99
N PRO A 56 -12.09 -4.09 -7.11
CA PRO A 56 -12.93 -3.86 -8.27
C PRO A 56 -13.52 -5.15 -8.87
N LEU A 57 -12.76 -6.24 -8.92
CA LEU A 57 -13.25 -7.53 -9.41
C LEU A 57 -14.39 -8.06 -8.55
N ILE A 58 -14.24 -8.00 -7.22
CA ILE A 58 -15.31 -8.40 -6.28
C ILE A 58 -16.55 -7.52 -6.49
N ASN A 59 -16.36 -6.21 -6.61
CA ASN A 59 -17.46 -5.26 -6.79
C ASN A 59 -18.21 -5.46 -8.12
N GLN A 60 -17.52 -5.97 -9.14
CA GLN A 60 -18.10 -6.35 -10.44
C GLN A 60 -18.72 -7.73 -10.46
N GLY A 61 -18.75 -8.44 -9.32
CA GLY A 61 -19.36 -9.75 -9.21
C GLY A 61 -18.51 -10.91 -9.75
N ALA A 62 -17.19 -10.74 -9.78
CA ALA A 62 -16.29 -11.84 -10.15
C ALA A 62 -16.48 -13.03 -9.20
N LYS A 63 -16.47 -14.26 -9.76
CA LYS A 63 -16.59 -15.49 -8.96
C LYS A 63 -15.41 -15.60 -8.00
N ALA A 64 -15.67 -15.90 -6.75
CA ALA A 64 -14.64 -16.02 -5.72
C ALA A 64 -13.54 -17.04 -6.08
N GLY A 65 -13.91 -18.15 -6.73
CA GLY A 65 -12.96 -19.15 -7.22
C GLY A 65 -12.00 -18.62 -8.28
N ASP A 66 -12.51 -17.81 -9.22
CA ASP A 66 -11.68 -17.19 -10.26
C ASP A 66 -10.69 -16.17 -9.66
N VAL A 67 -11.14 -15.39 -8.67
CA VAL A 67 -10.29 -14.44 -7.96
C VAL A 67 -9.25 -15.18 -7.12
N ALA A 68 -9.62 -16.25 -6.42
CA ALA A 68 -8.71 -17.07 -5.63
C ALA A 68 -7.59 -17.71 -6.49
N ALA A 69 -7.97 -18.27 -7.64
CA ALA A 69 -6.98 -18.80 -8.60
C ALA A 69 -6.06 -17.70 -9.14
N SER A 70 -6.59 -16.51 -9.41
CA SER A 70 -5.81 -15.35 -9.87
C SER A 70 -4.80 -14.89 -8.83
N ILE A 71 -5.18 -14.92 -7.54
CA ILE A 71 -4.27 -14.64 -6.42
C ILE A 71 -3.12 -15.66 -6.38
N PHE A 72 -3.39 -16.96 -6.54
CA PHE A 72 -2.32 -17.96 -6.56
C PHE A 72 -1.36 -17.74 -7.74
N TYR A 73 -1.86 -17.38 -8.92
CA TYR A 73 -0.99 -17.00 -10.03
C TYR A 73 -0.14 -15.75 -9.72
N ALA A 74 -0.70 -14.74 -9.09
CA ALA A 74 0.03 -13.55 -8.67
C ALA A 74 1.15 -13.90 -7.66
N VAL A 75 0.86 -14.78 -6.67
CA VAL A 75 1.85 -15.32 -5.72
C VAL A 75 2.99 -16.02 -6.45
N VAL A 76 2.68 -16.89 -7.41
CA VAL A 76 3.67 -17.63 -8.20
C VAL A 76 4.55 -16.68 -8.99
N ASN A 77 3.94 -15.75 -9.72
CA ASN A 77 4.66 -14.78 -10.54
C ASN A 77 5.59 -13.91 -9.70
N GLN A 78 5.12 -13.44 -8.54
CA GLN A 78 5.93 -12.65 -7.62
C GLN A 78 7.09 -13.45 -7.04
N THR A 79 6.86 -14.71 -6.67
CA THR A 79 7.90 -15.60 -6.16
C THR A 79 8.96 -15.85 -7.22
N ILE A 80 8.55 -16.15 -8.45
CA ILE A 80 9.46 -16.37 -9.57
C ILE A 80 10.26 -15.10 -9.87
N ALA A 81 9.60 -13.94 -9.98
CA ALA A 81 10.27 -12.67 -10.24
C ALA A 81 11.31 -12.33 -9.16
N GLY A 82 10.96 -12.54 -7.88
CA GLY A 82 11.85 -12.27 -6.76
C GLY A 82 13.04 -13.22 -6.66
N LEU A 83 12.86 -14.49 -6.98
CA LEU A 83 13.86 -15.52 -6.80
C LEU A 83 14.63 -15.89 -8.07
N ALA A 84 13.99 -15.93 -9.22
CA ALA A 84 14.62 -16.35 -10.47
C ALA A 84 15.61 -15.30 -11.00
N GLN A 85 15.30 -14.00 -10.88
CA GLN A 85 16.17 -12.93 -11.35
C GLN A 85 16.67 -13.17 -12.79
N GLY A 86 15.74 -13.50 -13.69
CA GLY A 86 16.01 -13.78 -15.09
C GLY A 86 16.57 -15.20 -15.39
N ARG A 87 16.79 -16.05 -14.41
CA ARG A 87 17.26 -17.41 -14.61
C ARG A 87 16.11 -18.42 -14.63
N LYS A 88 16.25 -19.46 -15.46
CA LYS A 88 15.25 -20.53 -15.53
C LYS A 88 15.27 -21.36 -14.22
N ILE A 89 14.08 -21.61 -13.66
CA ILE A 89 13.84 -22.60 -12.63
C ILE A 89 13.36 -23.88 -13.32
N GLY A 90 14.02 -25.00 -13.09
CA GLY A 90 13.68 -26.26 -13.73
C GLY A 90 14.49 -27.43 -13.18
N GLY A 91 14.33 -28.62 -13.78
CA GLY A 91 14.90 -29.87 -13.29
C GLY A 91 14.01 -30.50 -12.21
N ASN A 92 14.61 -31.22 -11.26
CA ASN A 92 13.91 -31.80 -10.14
C ASN A 92 13.60 -30.71 -9.11
N VAL A 93 12.37 -30.21 -9.10
CA VAL A 93 11.93 -29.13 -8.21
C VAL A 93 11.28 -29.71 -6.96
N LEU A 94 11.77 -29.31 -5.80
CA LEU A 94 11.24 -29.69 -4.51
C LEU A 94 10.44 -28.53 -3.91
N TYR A 95 9.20 -28.80 -3.51
CA TYR A 95 8.30 -27.84 -2.86
C TYR A 95 8.30 -28.08 -1.36
N LEU A 96 8.66 -27.05 -0.59
CA LEU A 96 8.74 -27.09 0.88
C LEU A 96 8.01 -25.87 1.49
N GLY A 97 7.69 -26.02 2.76
CA GLY A 97 7.04 -24.95 3.54
C GLY A 97 5.50 -25.01 3.54
N GLY A 98 4.90 -24.35 4.52
CA GLY A 98 3.46 -24.43 4.79
C GLY A 98 2.56 -24.18 3.57
N PRO A 99 2.68 -23.06 2.87
CA PRO A 99 1.81 -22.78 1.72
C PRO A 99 1.86 -23.87 0.65
N LEU A 100 3.04 -24.37 0.31
CA LEU A 100 3.20 -25.42 -0.70
C LEU A 100 2.82 -26.81 -0.18
N THR A 101 2.79 -27.02 1.13
CA THR A 101 2.30 -28.25 1.73
C THR A 101 0.78 -28.31 1.75
N PHE A 102 0.12 -27.22 2.21
CA PHE A 102 -1.31 -27.20 2.49
C PHE A 102 -2.17 -26.77 1.29
N LEU A 103 -1.61 -26.07 0.29
CA LEU A 103 -2.39 -25.50 -0.81
C LEU A 103 -2.08 -26.18 -2.15
N PRO A 104 -2.78 -27.29 -2.49
CA PRO A 104 -2.59 -28.01 -3.77
C PRO A 104 -2.74 -27.14 -5.01
N GLN A 105 -3.68 -26.16 -5.00
CA GLN A 105 -3.89 -25.29 -6.16
C GLN A 105 -2.72 -24.32 -6.37
N LEU A 106 -2.03 -23.92 -5.30
CA LEU A 106 -0.79 -23.15 -5.39
C LEU A 106 0.33 -23.97 -6.04
N LYS A 107 0.52 -25.25 -5.64
CA LYS A 107 1.48 -26.17 -6.30
C LYS A 107 1.19 -26.30 -7.78
N LYS A 108 -0.07 -26.57 -8.13
CA LYS A 108 -0.51 -26.67 -9.52
C LYS A 108 -0.21 -25.39 -10.32
N SER A 109 -0.37 -24.23 -9.71
CA SER A 109 -0.05 -22.95 -10.35
C SER A 109 1.45 -22.81 -10.57
N PHE A 110 2.31 -23.26 -9.64
CA PHE A 110 3.76 -23.33 -9.84
C PHE A 110 4.14 -24.26 -10.98
N ASP A 111 3.63 -25.51 -10.97
CA ASP A 111 3.88 -26.49 -12.02
C ASP A 111 3.56 -25.94 -13.40
N LYS A 112 2.37 -25.35 -13.53
CA LYS A 112 1.90 -24.77 -14.80
C LYS A 112 2.78 -23.60 -15.24
N THR A 113 3.14 -22.71 -14.34
CA THR A 113 3.93 -21.50 -14.69
C THR A 113 5.39 -21.82 -15.00
N LEU A 114 5.98 -22.77 -14.28
CA LEU A 114 7.37 -23.19 -14.51
C LEU A 114 7.53 -24.22 -15.61
N GLY A 115 6.46 -24.90 -16.01
CA GLY A 115 6.50 -26.02 -16.95
C GLY A 115 7.21 -27.25 -16.34
N VAL A 116 7.03 -27.50 -15.06
CA VAL A 116 7.64 -28.63 -14.32
C VAL A 116 6.58 -29.45 -13.60
N THR A 117 6.95 -30.63 -13.10
CA THR A 117 6.19 -31.38 -12.13
C THR A 117 6.99 -31.41 -10.83
N GLY A 118 6.68 -30.52 -9.91
CA GLY A 118 7.37 -30.41 -8.64
C GLY A 118 6.94 -31.46 -7.63
N THR A 119 7.83 -31.85 -6.75
CA THR A 119 7.58 -32.83 -5.69
C THR A 119 7.45 -32.14 -4.34
N CYS A 120 6.37 -32.43 -3.62
CA CYS A 120 6.20 -32.05 -2.22
C CYS A 120 6.25 -33.32 -1.37
N PRO A 121 7.39 -33.61 -0.70
CA PRO A 121 7.54 -34.85 0.02
C PRO A 121 6.66 -34.87 1.28
N GLU A 122 6.41 -36.06 1.76
CA GLU A 122 5.83 -36.26 3.09
C GLU A 122 6.76 -35.60 4.13
N ASN A 123 6.18 -35.02 5.16
CA ASN A 123 6.91 -34.27 6.18
C ASN A 123 7.67 -33.03 5.69
N SER A 124 7.31 -32.48 4.52
CA SER A 124 7.90 -31.26 3.92
C SER A 124 7.97 -30.07 4.87
N LEU A 125 7.04 -29.97 5.83
CA LEU A 125 7.01 -28.95 6.88
C LEU A 125 8.22 -29.00 7.82
N TYR A 126 8.74 -30.20 8.03
CA TYR A 126 9.82 -30.46 9.00
C TYR A 126 11.21 -30.46 8.36
N PHE A 127 11.32 -30.25 7.03
CA PHE A 127 12.62 -30.37 6.32
C PHE A 127 13.68 -29.42 6.87
N VAL A 128 13.28 -28.19 7.32
CA VAL A 128 14.24 -27.28 7.94
C VAL A 128 14.75 -27.84 9.27
N ALA A 129 13.86 -28.38 10.10
CA ALA A 129 14.23 -28.99 11.39
C ALA A 129 15.03 -30.29 11.19
N LEU A 130 14.62 -31.10 10.21
CA LEU A 130 15.37 -32.31 9.84
C LEU A 130 16.78 -31.97 9.35
N GLY A 131 16.91 -30.96 8.49
CA GLY A 131 18.19 -30.47 8.02
C GLY A 131 19.07 -29.96 9.16
N ALA A 132 18.48 -29.19 10.09
CA ALA A 132 19.20 -28.75 11.29
C ALA A 132 19.65 -29.90 12.16
N ALA A 133 18.81 -30.91 12.35
CA ALA A 133 19.18 -32.11 13.11
C ALA A 133 20.30 -32.92 12.41
N LEU A 134 20.24 -33.05 11.08
CA LEU A 134 21.28 -33.72 10.29
C LEU A 134 22.61 -32.95 10.28
N TYR A 135 22.56 -31.64 10.46
CA TYR A 135 23.75 -30.78 10.52
C TYR A 135 24.39 -30.77 11.91
N SER A 136 23.67 -31.24 12.93
CA SER A 136 24.16 -31.25 14.32
C SER A 136 25.23 -32.36 14.49
N ASP A 137 26.41 -31.94 14.83
CA ASP A 137 27.59 -32.82 15.03
C ASP A 137 28.10 -32.83 16.49
N LYS A 138 27.40 -32.14 17.39
CA LYS A 138 27.82 -31.98 18.79
C LYS A 138 26.82 -32.62 19.75
N GLU A 139 27.36 -33.40 20.70
CA GLU A 139 26.62 -33.81 21.87
C GLU A 139 26.44 -32.61 22.82
N LEU A 140 25.25 -32.45 23.34
CA LEU A 140 24.91 -31.42 24.32
C LEU A 140 24.65 -32.07 25.67
N ASP A 141 25.17 -31.46 26.73
CA ASP A 141 24.79 -31.80 28.09
C ASP A 141 23.34 -31.32 28.33
N LEU A 142 22.41 -32.27 28.40
CA LEU A 142 20.99 -31.99 28.58
C LEU A 142 20.72 -31.29 29.92
N ALA A 143 21.42 -31.65 31.00
CA ALA A 143 21.26 -31.04 32.32
C ALA A 143 21.65 -29.57 32.28
N GLY A 144 22.79 -29.23 31.66
CA GLY A 144 23.23 -27.84 31.49
C GLY A 144 22.33 -27.01 30.54
N VAL A 145 21.70 -27.66 29.55
CA VAL A 145 20.70 -26.98 28.71
C VAL A 145 19.42 -26.65 29.51
N VAL A 146 18.94 -27.60 30.31
CA VAL A 146 17.77 -27.41 31.18
C VAL A 146 18.00 -26.30 32.21
N GLU A 147 19.16 -26.26 32.85
CA GLU A 147 19.53 -25.19 33.77
C GLU A 147 19.52 -23.82 33.09
N LYS A 148 20.09 -23.70 31.88
CA LYS A 148 20.08 -22.48 31.08
C LYS A 148 18.67 -22.05 30.70
N LEU A 149 17.78 -23.00 30.38
CA LEU A 149 16.38 -22.73 30.08
C LEU A 149 15.61 -22.19 31.29
N HIS A 150 15.87 -22.78 32.47
CA HIS A 150 15.27 -22.27 33.72
C HIS A 150 15.82 -20.92 34.15
N ALA A 151 17.07 -20.61 33.85
CA ALA A 151 17.67 -19.31 34.12
C ALA A 151 17.33 -18.26 33.05
N TYR A 152 16.78 -18.67 31.91
CA TYR A 152 16.44 -17.77 30.83
C TYR A 152 15.23 -16.90 31.22
N SER A 153 15.47 -15.61 31.36
CA SER A 153 14.42 -14.59 31.38
C SER A 153 14.42 -13.88 30.04
N ALA A 154 13.27 -13.84 29.39
CA ALA A 154 13.12 -13.08 28.16
C ALA A 154 13.29 -11.58 28.46
N THR A 155 14.51 -11.07 28.32
CA THR A 155 14.75 -9.62 28.24
C THR A 155 14.57 -9.22 26.79
N ALA A 156 13.33 -8.93 26.40
CA ALA A 156 13.08 -8.29 25.13
C ALA A 156 13.67 -6.87 25.23
N THR A 157 14.88 -6.69 24.77
CA THR A 157 15.49 -5.38 24.59
C THR A 157 14.98 -4.80 23.28
N TYR A 158 13.88 -4.03 23.35
CA TYR A 158 13.45 -3.22 22.23
C TYR A 158 14.39 -2.04 22.07
N ALA A 159 14.78 -1.72 20.83
CA ALA A 159 15.31 -0.41 20.52
C ALA A 159 14.13 0.58 20.56
N PHE A 160 14.39 1.76 21.12
CA PHE A 160 13.40 2.83 21.18
C PHE A 160 13.86 4.01 20.35
N ASN A 161 12.93 4.60 19.64
CA ASN A 161 13.13 5.87 18.96
C ASN A 161 12.89 7.04 19.93
N PRO A 162 13.45 8.23 19.65
CA PRO A 162 13.07 9.42 20.41
C PRO A 162 11.57 9.73 20.21
N PRO A 163 10.91 10.35 21.21
CA PRO A 163 9.56 10.87 21.06
C PRO A 163 9.42 11.81 19.87
N LEU A 164 8.22 11.87 19.27
CA LEU A 164 7.93 12.85 18.21
C LEU A 164 7.99 14.28 18.76
N PHE A 165 7.41 14.51 19.94
CA PHE A 165 7.43 15.77 20.66
C PHE A 165 7.72 15.48 22.13
N ARG A 166 8.56 16.30 22.73
CA ARG A 166 8.92 16.19 24.14
C ARG A 166 7.81 16.69 25.06
N ASP A 167 7.09 17.72 24.57
CA ASP A 167 6.02 18.39 25.33
C ASP A 167 5.04 19.12 24.39
N GLU A 168 3.99 19.65 24.96
CA GLU A 168 2.96 20.41 24.25
C GLU A 168 3.52 21.69 23.61
N ALA A 169 4.51 22.33 24.21
CA ALA A 169 5.09 23.55 23.67
C ALA A 169 5.82 23.29 22.36
N GLU A 170 6.56 22.18 22.25
CA GLU A 170 7.21 21.76 21.00
C GLU A 170 6.18 21.41 19.92
N TYR A 171 5.09 20.73 20.30
CA TYR A 171 4.01 20.42 19.38
C TYR A 171 3.28 21.68 18.87
N GLU A 172 2.99 22.64 19.75
CA GLU A 172 2.37 23.91 19.35
C GLU A 172 3.30 24.75 18.48
N ALA A 173 4.61 24.76 18.74
CA ALA A 173 5.60 25.40 17.87
C ALA A 173 5.61 24.78 16.46
N PHE A 174 5.53 23.45 16.39
CA PHE A 174 5.39 22.72 15.12
C PHE A 174 4.13 23.12 14.39
N ARG A 175 2.97 23.15 15.07
CA ARG A 175 1.68 23.55 14.48
C ARG A 175 1.72 25.00 14.00
N ALA A 176 2.25 25.92 14.79
CA ALA A 176 2.36 27.33 14.44
C ALA A 176 3.26 27.56 13.22
N ARG A 177 4.33 26.77 13.07
CA ARG A 177 5.17 26.80 11.87
C ARG A 177 4.40 26.37 10.62
N HIS A 178 3.66 25.27 10.70
CA HIS A 178 2.88 24.74 9.57
C HIS A 178 1.66 25.61 9.23
N ALA A 179 1.05 26.24 10.21
CA ALA A 179 -0.09 27.15 9.99
C ALA A 179 0.25 28.37 9.13
N LYS A 180 1.53 28.71 8.97
CA LYS A 180 1.99 29.80 8.09
C LYS A 180 1.90 29.42 6.60
N ALA A 181 1.95 28.14 6.28
CA ALA A 181 1.80 27.63 4.92
C ALA A 181 0.30 27.51 4.59
N SER A 182 -0.27 28.55 4.00
CA SER A 182 -1.69 28.62 3.64
C SER A 182 -1.87 28.97 2.17
N VAL A 183 -2.91 28.40 1.57
CA VAL A 183 -3.37 28.76 0.22
C VAL A 183 -4.40 29.89 0.36
N PRO A 184 -4.34 30.97 -0.44
CA PRO A 184 -5.34 32.01 -0.45
C PRO A 184 -6.75 31.42 -0.66
N ARG A 185 -7.71 31.85 0.14
CA ARG A 185 -9.09 31.36 0.06
C ARG A 185 -10.08 32.52 -0.03
N ARG A 186 -11.15 32.30 -0.79
CA ARG A 186 -12.29 33.20 -0.89
C ARG A 186 -13.60 32.41 -0.79
N PRO A 187 -14.65 32.89 -0.15
CA PRO A 187 -15.95 32.24 -0.17
C PRO A 187 -16.44 32.03 -1.61
N PHE A 188 -16.96 30.86 -1.90
CA PHE A 188 -17.36 30.50 -3.26
C PHE A 188 -18.50 31.40 -3.80
N ALA A 189 -19.39 31.85 -2.91
CA ALA A 189 -20.49 32.78 -3.24
C ALA A 189 -19.99 34.13 -3.70
N ASP A 190 -18.83 34.60 -3.25
CA ASP A 190 -18.26 35.91 -3.54
C ASP A 190 -17.49 35.96 -4.87
N SER A 191 -17.24 34.81 -5.48
CA SER A 191 -16.55 34.71 -6.76
C SER A 191 -17.52 35.04 -7.92
N THR A 192 -17.19 35.98 -8.78
CA THR A 192 -18.05 36.42 -9.91
C THR A 192 -17.53 35.99 -11.27
N GLY A 193 -16.24 35.72 -11.39
CA GLY A 193 -15.55 35.33 -12.62
C GLY A 193 -15.72 33.85 -13.00
N PRO A 194 -15.15 33.45 -14.14
CA PRO A 194 -15.00 32.03 -14.47
C PRO A 194 -14.04 31.36 -13.51
N VAL A 195 -14.18 30.04 -13.36
CA VAL A 195 -13.37 29.23 -12.46
C VAL A 195 -12.63 28.11 -13.20
N HIS A 196 -11.58 27.61 -12.59
CA HIS A 196 -10.85 26.42 -13.03
C HIS A 196 -11.10 25.29 -12.03
N ILE A 197 -11.33 24.07 -12.54
CA ILE A 197 -11.58 22.88 -11.74
C ILE A 197 -10.43 21.89 -11.94
N GLY A 198 -9.77 21.51 -10.84
CA GLY A 198 -8.81 20.42 -10.82
C GLY A 198 -9.44 19.19 -10.19
N ILE A 199 -9.26 18.01 -10.81
CA ILE A 199 -9.73 16.70 -10.31
C ILE A 199 -8.54 15.77 -10.22
N ASP A 200 -8.25 15.28 -9.02
CA ASP A 200 -7.29 14.20 -8.79
C ASP A 200 -8.06 12.90 -8.53
N ALA A 201 -8.02 11.99 -9.49
CA ALA A 201 -8.61 10.66 -9.39
C ALA A 201 -7.55 9.64 -8.96
N GLY A 202 -7.16 9.67 -7.68
CA GLY A 202 -6.16 8.78 -7.13
C GLY A 202 -6.68 7.35 -6.93
N SER A 203 -5.78 6.42 -6.63
CA SER A 203 -6.09 5.00 -6.41
C SER A 203 -6.97 4.74 -5.18
N THR A 204 -6.83 5.54 -4.12
CA THR A 204 -7.56 5.37 -2.84
C THR A 204 -8.58 6.48 -2.60
N THR A 205 -8.35 7.68 -3.11
CA THR A 205 -9.16 8.87 -2.86
C THR A 205 -9.33 9.69 -4.13
N VAL A 206 -10.46 10.41 -4.21
CA VAL A 206 -10.73 11.40 -5.25
C VAL A 206 -10.78 12.78 -4.59
N LYS A 207 -10.14 13.76 -5.20
CA LYS A 207 -10.18 15.15 -4.73
C LYS A 207 -10.61 16.06 -5.88
N ALA A 208 -11.28 17.14 -5.51
CA ALA A 208 -11.58 18.23 -6.41
C ALA A 208 -11.24 19.56 -5.75
N ALA A 209 -10.68 20.47 -6.52
CA ALA A 209 -10.40 21.84 -6.13
C ALA A 209 -10.96 22.79 -7.18
N VAL A 210 -11.52 23.93 -6.73
CA VAL A 210 -11.97 25.00 -7.61
C VAL A 210 -11.22 26.26 -7.23
N ILE A 211 -10.63 26.93 -8.22
CA ILE A 211 -9.93 28.20 -8.06
C ILE A 211 -10.56 29.26 -8.96
N ASP A 212 -10.45 30.55 -8.57
CA ASP A 212 -10.82 31.68 -9.42
C ASP A 212 -9.63 32.13 -10.29
N GLY A 213 -9.85 33.21 -11.09
CA GLY A 213 -8.80 33.75 -11.96
C GLY A 213 -7.66 34.47 -11.23
N ASP A 214 -7.78 34.68 -9.91
CA ASP A 214 -6.74 35.23 -9.03
C ASP A 214 -6.09 34.13 -8.18
N ASP A 215 -6.28 32.84 -8.54
CA ASP A 215 -5.76 31.64 -7.88
C ASP A 215 -6.25 31.44 -6.43
N ASN A 216 -7.34 32.07 -6.03
CA ASN A 216 -7.95 31.81 -4.73
C ASN A 216 -8.70 30.49 -4.74
N LEU A 217 -8.48 29.66 -3.72
CA LEU A 217 -9.20 28.41 -3.52
C LEU A 217 -10.63 28.68 -3.03
N LEU A 218 -11.61 28.30 -3.85
CA LEU A 218 -13.04 28.54 -3.61
C LEU A 218 -13.75 27.35 -3.01
N PHE A 219 -13.40 26.14 -3.45
CA PHE A 219 -14.05 24.90 -3.05
C PHE A 219 -13.04 23.76 -3.02
N THR A 220 -13.23 22.84 -2.09
CA THR A 220 -12.48 21.58 -2.03
C THR A 220 -13.40 20.44 -1.66
N SER A 221 -13.13 19.27 -2.25
CA SER A 221 -13.77 18.00 -1.87
C SER A 221 -12.72 16.90 -1.79
N TYR A 222 -12.86 16.03 -0.81
CA TYR A 222 -11.97 14.88 -0.58
C TYR A 222 -12.85 13.68 -0.20
N GLN A 223 -12.84 12.62 -1.03
CA GLN A 223 -13.69 11.46 -0.84
C GLN A 223 -12.91 10.16 -1.08
N PRO A 224 -13.24 9.05 -0.39
CA PRO A 224 -12.72 7.73 -0.73
C PRO A 224 -13.12 7.33 -2.16
N ASN A 225 -12.19 6.72 -2.91
CA ASN A 225 -12.45 6.28 -4.28
C ASN A 225 -13.43 5.07 -4.35
N SER A 226 -13.42 4.18 -3.37
CA SER A 226 -14.27 2.98 -3.33
C SER A 226 -14.20 2.09 -4.59
N GLY A 227 -13.12 2.19 -5.37
CA GLY A 227 -12.88 1.38 -6.59
C GLY A 227 -13.57 1.89 -7.86
N ASN A 228 -14.39 2.95 -7.78
CA ASN A 228 -14.99 3.60 -8.94
C ASN A 228 -15.11 5.11 -8.73
N PRO A 229 -14.24 5.92 -9.35
CA PRO A 229 -14.23 7.37 -9.15
C PRO A 229 -15.40 8.10 -9.79
N ILE A 230 -16.03 7.53 -10.84
CA ILE A 230 -17.02 8.24 -11.68
C ILE A 230 -18.24 8.74 -10.91
N PRO A 231 -18.94 7.90 -10.09
CA PRO A 231 -20.08 8.38 -9.30
C PRO A 231 -19.69 9.48 -8.31
N ILE A 232 -18.48 9.39 -7.74
CA ILE A 232 -17.96 10.33 -6.75
C ILE A 232 -17.70 11.69 -7.41
N ILE A 233 -16.97 11.68 -8.53
CA ILE A 233 -16.69 12.90 -9.30
C ILE A 233 -17.98 13.55 -9.78
N ARG A 234 -18.92 12.75 -10.28
CA ARG A 234 -20.24 13.26 -10.67
C ARG A 234 -20.92 13.98 -9.51
N GLN A 235 -20.89 13.41 -8.30
CA GLN A 235 -21.49 14.06 -7.13
C GLN A 235 -20.72 15.34 -6.76
N MET A 236 -19.39 15.33 -6.77
CA MET A 236 -18.58 16.51 -6.53
C MET A 236 -18.91 17.65 -7.51
N LEU A 237 -19.04 17.36 -8.80
CA LEU A 237 -19.43 18.35 -9.81
C LEU A 237 -20.83 18.91 -9.55
N ILE A 238 -21.79 18.05 -9.17
CA ILE A 238 -23.14 18.47 -8.78
C ILE A 238 -23.09 19.42 -7.59
N ASP A 239 -22.28 19.12 -6.58
CA ASP A 239 -22.15 19.92 -5.37
C ASP A 239 -21.49 21.28 -5.67
N ILE A 240 -20.49 21.32 -6.56
CA ILE A 240 -19.88 22.55 -7.07
C ILE A 240 -20.94 23.44 -7.76
N TYR A 241 -21.74 22.89 -8.67
CA TYR A 241 -22.78 23.64 -9.36
C TYR A 241 -23.93 24.05 -8.44
N LYS A 242 -24.28 23.26 -7.43
CA LYS A 242 -25.27 23.66 -6.41
C LYS A 242 -24.76 24.78 -5.51
N ALA A 243 -23.48 24.75 -5.15
CA ALA A 243 -22.86 25.77 -4.31
C ALA A 243 -22.87 27.17 -5.01
N ARG A 244 -22.80 27.15 -6.34
CA ARG A 244 -22.88 28.40 -7.16
C ARG A 244 -23.69 28.17 -8.43
N PRO A 245 -24.99 28.43 -8.41
CA PRO A 245 -25.82 28.43 -9.61
C PRO A 245 -25.33 29.46 -10.64
N GLY A 246 -25.28 29.06 -11.91
CA GLY A 246 -24.75 29.91 -12.99
C GLY A 246 -23.23 29.99 -13.07
N LEU A 247 -22.51 29.07 -12.41
CA LEU A 247 -21.08 28.95 -12.49
C LEU A 247 -20.59 28.85 -13.94
N ARG A 248 -19.64 29.71 -14.30
CA ARG A 248 -18.90 29.58 -15.56
C ARG A 248 -17.58 28.89 -15.30
N VAL A 249 -17.37 27.77 -15.96
CA VAL A 249 -16.13 27.00 -15.89
C VAL A 249 -15.27 27.39 -17.08
N ALA A 250 -14.04 27.85 -16.81
CA ALA A 250 -13.06 28.21 -17.84
C ALA A 250 -12.29 26.97 -18.34
N SER A 251 -11.95 26.08 -17.41
CA SER A 251 -11.30 24.79 -17.75
C SER A 251 -11.48 23.76 -16.66
N VAL A 252 -11.40 22.49 -17.05
CA VAL A 252 -11.34 21.32 -16.15
C VAL A 252 -10.10 20.49 -16.50
N THR A 253 -9.29 20.21 -15.50
CA THR A 253 -8.08 19.38 -15.63
C THR A 253 -8.16 18.18 -14.72
N ALA A 254 -7.86 16.99 -15.26
CA ALA A 254 -7.76 15.75 -14.50
C ALA A 254 -6.32 15.30 -14.31
N THR A 255 -6.06 14.61 -13.21
CA THR A 255 -4.78 13.97 -12.89
C THR A 255 -5.00 12.69 -12.07
N GLY A 256 -3.93 11.96 -11.79
CA GLY A 256 -3.96 10.73 -11.01
C GLY A 256 -4.21 9.48 -11.87
N TYR A 257 -4.24 8.30 -11.23
CA TYR A 257 -4.42 7.01 -11.92
C TYR A 257 -5.71 6.89 -12.74
N GLY A 258 -6.75 7.63 -12.37
CA GLY A 258 -8.03 7.66 -13.08
C GLY A 258 -8.15 8.75 -14.14
N GLU A 259 -7.07 9.44 -14.51
CA GLU A 259 -7.09 10.56 -15.48
C GLU A 259 -7.84 10.21 -16.75
N ASP A 260 -7.47 9.13 -17.43
CA ASP A 260 -8.08 8.72 -18.70
C ASP A 260 -9.56 8.38 -18.58
N ILE A 261 -9.97 7.75 -17.47
CA ILE A 261 -11.36 7.42 -17.20
C ILE A 261 -12.18 8.70 -16.98
N VAL A 262 -11.65 9.65 -16.21
CA VAL A 262 -12.29 10.95 -15.95
C VAL A 262 -12.42 11.75 -17.24
N LYS A 263 -11.36 11.80 -18.04
CA LYS A 263 -11.32 12.47 -19.32
C LYS A 263 -12.37 11.93 -20.28
N SER A 264 -12.47 10.60 -20.37
CA SER A 264 -13.46 9.94 -21.22
C SER A 264 -14.89 10.13 -20.73
N ALA A 265 -15.13 10.11 -19.40
CA ALA A 265 -16.48 10.15 -18.84
C ALA A 265 -17.06 11.57 -18.80
N PHE A 266 -16.25 12.60 -18.59
CA PHE A 266 -16.70 13.98 -18.37
C PHE A 266 -16.24 14.97 -19.43
N GLY A 267 -15.43 14.55 -20.42
CA GLY A 267 -14.95 15.40 -21.48
C GLY A 267 -14.11 16.57 -20.96
N VAL A 268 -13.26 16.34 -19.96
CA VAL A 268 -12.40 17.37 -19.37
C VAL A 268 -11.39 17.89 -20.39
N ASP A 269 -11.00 19.15 -20.27
CA ASP A 269 -10.16 19.84 -21.25
C ASP A 269 -8.74 19.29 -21.30
N PHE A 270 -8.16 19.01 -20.13
CA PHE A 270 -6.76 18.59 -20.01
C PHE A 270 -6.60 17.39 -19.07
N GLY A 271 -5.61 16.56 -19.39
CA GLY A 271 -5.02 15.58 -18.49
C GLY A 271 -3.57 15.94 -18.22
N VAL A 272 -3.12 15.85 -16.98
CA VAL A 272 -1.72 16.09 -16.60
C VAL A 272 -1.21 15.01 -15.68
N VAL A 273 0.04 14.62 -15.90
CA VAL A 273 0.73 13.67 -15.01
C VAL A 273 0.80 14.27 -13.61
N GLU A 274 0.51 13.45 -12.62
CA GLU A 274 0.42 13.85 -11.20
C GLU A 274 1.67 14.61 -10.71
N THR A 275 2.89 14.18 -11.10
CA THR A 275 4.14 14.85 -10.75
C THR A 275 4.19 16.29 -11.29
N VAL A 276 3.65 16.53 -12.50
CA VAL A 276 3.56 17.87 -13.09
C VAL A 276 2.57 18.72 -12.33
N ALA A 277 1.41 18.15 -11.94
CA ALA A 277 0.41 18.87 -11.13
C ALA A 277 0.99 19.27 -9.75
N HIS A 278 1.67 18.35 -9.06
CA HIS A 278 2.37 18.64 -7.80
C HIS A 278 3.42 19.75 -7.96
N PHE A 279 4.27 19.65 -8.97
CA PHE A 279 5.31 20.65 -9.23
C PHE A 279 4.72 22.03 -9.51
N THR A 280 3.67 22.10 -10.32
CA THR A 280 2.99 23.35 -10.67
C THR A 280 2.45 24.04 -9.42
N ALA A 281 1.73 23.31 -8.57
CA ALA A 281 1.18 23.85 -7.33
C ALA A 281 2.28 24.22 -6.32
N ALA A 282 3.26 23.35 -6.13
CA ALA A 282 4.36 23.60 -5.21
C ALA A 282 5.13 24.87 -5.56
N ARG A 283 5.49 25.04 -6.83
CA ARG A 283 6.21 26.23 -7.31
C ARG A 283 5.35 27.50 -7.24
N HIS A 284 4.04 27.37 -7.47
CA HIS A 284 3.14 28.52 -7.40
C HIS A 284 3.04 29.11 -5.98
N PHE A 285 2.86 28.24 -4.98
CA PHE A 285 2.71 28.66 -3.58
C PHE A 285 4.02 28.81 -2.81
N MET A 286 5.10 28.21 -3.31
CA MET A 286 6.45 28.25 -2.73
C MET A 286 7.49 28.34 -3.85
N PRO A 287 7.71 29.53 -4.44
CA PRO A 287 8.57 29.72 -5.61
C PRO A 287 10.04 29.27 -5.40
N ASP A 288 10.50 29.24 -4.17
CA ASP A 288 11.83 28.83 -3.73
C ASP A 288 11.92 27.37 -3.25
N VAL A 289 10.91 26.54 -3.58
CA VAL A 289 10.93 25.12 -3.22
C VAL A 289 12.03 24.36 -3.95
N ASP A 290 12.89 23.66 -3.18
CA ASP A 290 14.01 22.85 -3.71
C ASP A 290 13.68 21.36 -3.79
N PHE A 291 12.75 20.89 -2.95
CA PHE A 291 12.46 19.47 -2.83
C PHE A 291 10.99 19.23 -2.44
N VAL A 292 10.34 18.29 -3.12
CA VAL A 292 8.97 17.87 -2.78
C VAL A 292 8.98 16.41 -2.38
N ILE A 293 8.36 16.09 -1.24
CA ILE A 293 8.07 14.73 -0.80
C ILE A 293 6.56 14.56 -0.83
N ASP A 294 6.09 13.64 -1.65
CA ASP A 294 4.70 13.24 -1.72
C ASP A 294 4.53 11.80 -1.26
N ILE A 295 3.67 11.59 -0.27
CA ILE A 295 3.32 10.29 0.26
C ILE A 295 1.83 10.08 0.05
N GLY A 296 1.52 9.30 -0.98
CA GLY A 296 0.15 8.94 -1.36
C GLY A 296 -0.45 7.82 -0.52
N GLY A 297 -1.57 7.30 -1.00
CA GLY A 297 -2.24 6.15 -0.37
C GLY A 297 -1.48 4.83 -0.55
N GLN A 298 -0.84 4.63 -1.70
CA GLN A 298 -0.21 3.36 -2.09
C GLN A 298 1.21 3.50 -2.61
N ASP A 299 1.58 4.66 -3.09
CA ASP A 299 2.89 5.00 -3.60
C ASP A 299 3.48 6.21 -2.87
N MET A 300 4.74 6.45 -3.08
CA MET A 300 5.41 7.66 -2.66
C MET A 300 6.38 8.09 -3.74
N LYS A 301 6.53 9.39 -3.85
CA LYS A 301 7.47 10.01 -4.77
C LYS A 301 8.12 11.21 -4.11
N CYS A 302 9.32 11.50 -4.52
CA CYS A 302 9.95 12.76 -4.22
C CYS A 302 10.71 13.26 -5.45
N PHE A 303 10.83 14.57 -5.55
CA PHE A 303 11.58 15.16 -6.65
C PHE A 303 12.35 16.40 -6.21
N LYS A 304 13.53 16.54 -6.77
CA LYS A 304 14.41 17.68 -6.59
C LYS A 304 14.11 18.72 -7.67
N ILE A 305 14.13 19.98 -7.26
CA ILE A 305 13.93 21.13 -8.13
C ILE A 305 15.23 21.94 -8.15
N GLU A 306 15.75 22.22 -9.33
CA GLU A 306 16.93 23.05 -9.56
C GLU A 306 16.65 23.96 -10.75
N ASP A 307 17.04 25.22 -10.68
CA ASP A 307 16.83 26.22 -11.74
C ASP A 307 15.39 26.31 -12.22
N GLY A 308 14.43 26.10 -11.31
CA GLY A 308 12.99 26.18 -11.59
C GLY A 308 12.43 25.01 -12.43
N ALA A 309 13.15 23.89 -12.49
CA ALA A 309 12.74 22.66 -13.18
C ALA A 309 13.00 21.42 -12.31
N ILE A 310 12.26 20.34 -12.56
CA ILE A 310 12.53 19.05 -11.90
C ILE A 310 13.83 18.49 -12.45
N SER A 311 14.85 18.37 -11.60
CA SER A 311 16.16 17.82 -11.96
C SER A 311 16.28 16.32 -11.70
N ASN A 312 15.56 15.79 -10.72
CA ASN A 312 15.57 14.36 -10.40
C ASN A 312 14.24 13.92 -9.78
N ILE A 313 13.82 12.68 -10.06
CA ILE A 313 12.60 12.07 -9.52
C ILE A 313 12.95 10.71 -8.94
N PHE A 314 12.49 10.46 -7.71
CA PHE A 314 12.57 9.17 -7.03
C PHE A 314 11.16 8.64 -6.81
N LEU A 315 10.88 7.45 -7.34
CA LEU A 315 9.57 6.81 -7.27
C LEU A 315 9.68 5.50 -6.50
N ASN A 316 8.74 5.25 -5.61
CA ASN A 316 8.54 3.94 -5.02
C ASN A 316 7.11 3.46 -5.30
N GLU A 317 6.92 2.84 -6.44
CA GLU A 317 5.67 2.23 -6.89
C GLU A 317 5.61 0.72 -6.60
N ALA A 318 6.71 0.15 -6.16
CA ALA A 318 6.80 -1.29 -5.92
C ALA A 318 6.36 -1.71 -4.51
N CYS A 319 6.36 -0.79 -3.55
CA CYS A 319 6.07 -1.07 -2.16
C CYS A 319 5.30 0.07 -1.51
N SER A 320 4.17 -0.25 -0.88
CA SER A 320 3.36 0.72 -0.13
C SER A 320 3.81 0.92 1.33
N SER A 321 4.96 0.35 1.71
CA SER A 321 5.54 0.57 3.05
C SER A 321 5.83 2.06 3.23
N GLY A 322 5.31 2.64 4.30
CA GLY A 322 5.39 4.08 4.57
C GLY A 322 4.30 4.93 3.92
N CYS A 323 3.42 4.36 3.08
CA CYS A 323 2.29 5.07 2.48
C CYS A 323 1.06 5.11 3.40
N GLY A 324 0.03 5.88 3.02
CA GLY A 324 -1.19 6.02 3.81
C GLY A 324 -1.90 4.71 4.11
N SER A 325 -1.95 3.77 3.15
CA SER A 325 -2.54 2.44 3.34
C SER A 325 -1.79 1.57 4.35
N PHE A 326 -0.48 1.78 4.52
CA PHE A 326 0.31 1.16 5.58
C PHE A 326 -0.18 1.62 6.96
N LEU A 327 -0.31 2.94 7.17
CA LEU A 327 -0.84 3.51 8.41
C LEU A 327 -2.28 3.06 8.67
N GLN A 328 -3.13 3.06 7.64
CA GLN A 328 -4.52 2.60 7.74
C GLN A 328 -4.63 1.14 8.17
N THR A 329 -3.74 0.27 7.66
CA THR A 329 -3.71 -1.15 8.02
C THR A 329 -3.39 -1.34 9.49
N PHE A 330 -2.38 -0.64 10.03
CA PHE A 330 -2.03 -0.75 11.44
C PHE A 330 -3.07 -0.10 12.35
N ALA A 331 -3.57 1.08 12.02
CA ALA A 331 -4.64 1.72 12.76
C ALA A 331 -5.86 0.79 12.89
N GLY A 332 -6.31 0.22 11.75
CA GLY A 332 -7.42 -0.74 11.73
C GLY A 332 -7.16 -2.02 12.51
N ALA A 333 -5.95 -2.58 12.44
CA ALA A 333 -5.56 -3.77 13.21
C ALA A 333 -5.56 -3.52 14.73
N LEU A 334 -5.31 -2.29 15.15
CA LEU A 334 -5.33 -1.85 16.54
C LEU A 334 -6.69 -1.29 16.98
N GLY A 335 -7.69 -1.26 16.09
CA GLY A 335 -9.05 -0.82 16.40
C GLY A 335 -9.24 0.71 16.36
N TYR A 336 -8.35 1.46 15.70
CA TYR A 336 -8.41 2.92 15.62
C TYR A 336 -8.70 3.41 14.20
N GLY A 337 -9.33 4.59 14.11
CA GLY A 337 -9.29 5.39 12.90
C GLY A 337 -7.91 6.05 12.72
N VAL A 338 -7.51 6.38 11.49
CA VAL A 338 -6.18 6.98 11.23
C VAL A 338 -5.96 8.28 12.00
N PRO A 339 -6.93 9.22 12.10
CA PRO A 339 -6.75 10.44 12.88
C PRO A 339 -6.56 10.20 14.39
N GLU A 340 -7.24 9.19 14.94
CA GLU A 340 -7.11 8.80 16.34
C GLU A 340 -5.75 8.14 16.58
N PHE A 341 -5.37 7.23 15.69
CA PHE A 341 -4.07 6.56 15.72
C PHE A 341 -2.91 7.56 15.69
N ALA A 342 -2.99 8.59 14.85
CA ALA A 342 -1.99 9.65 14.78
C ALA A 342 -1.86 10.41 16.11
N LYS A 343 -2.98 10.67 16.82
CA LYS A 343 -2.95 11.36 18.12
C LYS A 343 -2.24 10.56 19.21
N LEU A 344 -2.35 9.22 19.17
CA LEU A 344 -1.66 8.36 20.14
C LEU A 344 -0.14 8.46 20.04
N ALA A 345 0.38 8.78 18.85
CA ALA A 345 1.82 8.87 18.63
C ALA A 345 2.46 10.18 19.11
N LEU A 346 1.66 11.26 19.32
CA LEU A 346 2.19 12.61 19.52
C LEU A 346 3.13 12.71 20.73
N PHE A 347 2.75 12.12 21.85
CA PHE A 347 3.47 12.22 23.11
C PHE A 347 3.88 10.85 23.67
N ALA A 348 4.10 9.87 22.79
CA ALA A 348 4.63 8.58 23.20
C ALA A 348 6.06 8.76 23.72
N ASP A 349 6.29 8.46 24.99
CA ASP A 349 7.59 8.63 25.66
C ASP A 349 8.63 7.60 25.26
N LYS A 350 8.21 6.41 24.86
CA LYS A 350 9.07 5.28 24.45
C LYS A 350 8.58 4.62 23.15
N PRO A 351 8.66 5.30 22.01
CA PRO A 351 8.27 4.68 20.74
C PRO A 351 9.18 3.51 20.41
N VAL A 352 8.61 2.32 20.23
CA VAL A 352 9.37 1.13 19.87
C VAL A 352 9.87 1.24 18.42
N ASP A 353 11.15 0.90 18.19
CA ASP A 353 11.68 0.76 16.84
C ASP A 353 11.15 -0.54 16.22
N LEU A 354 10.20 -0.43 15.33
CA LEU A 354 9.62 -1.54 14.58
C LEU A 354 10.44 -1.92 13.34
N GLY A 355 11.53 -1.22 13.06
CA GLY A 355 12.34 -1.37 11.85
C GLY A 355 11.69 -0.75 10.61
N SER A 356 12.24 -1.05 9.44
CA SER A 356 11.85 -0.47 8.14
C SER A 356 11.42 -1.52 7.12
N ARG A 357 10.66 -2.53 7.55
CA ARG A 357 10.18 -3.61 6.68
C ARG A 357 8.76 -3.35 6.19
N CYS A 358 8.27 -4.19 5.27
CA CYS A 358 6.90 -4.06 4.78
C CYS A 358 5.87 -4.41 5.88
N THR A 359 4.62 -4.00 5.65
CA THR A 359 3.48 -4.16 6.57
C THR A 359 3.34 -5.60 7.13
N VAL A 360 3.58 -6.61 6.30
CA VAL A 360 3.43 -8.01 6.71
C VAL A 360 4.47 -8.41 7.76
N PHE A 361 5.73 -8.04 7.55
CA PHE A 361 6.79 -8.30 8.54
C PHE A 361 6.61 -7.46 9.80
N MET A 362 6.24 -6.19 9.66
CA MET A 362 6.03 -5.30 10.80
C MET A 362 4.83 -5.72 11.66
N ASN A 363 3.82 -6.39 11.10
CA ASN A 363 2.70 -6.89 11.87
C ASN A 363 3.15 -7.84 13.00
N SER A 364 4.17 -8.66 12.74
CA SER A 364 4.77 -9.50 13.78
C SER A 364 5.48 -8.67 14.84
N SER A 365 6.23 -7.63 14.43
CA SER A 365 6.91 -6.73 15.37
C SER A 365 5.92 -5.93 16.23
N VAL A 366 4.82 -5.47 15.66
CA VAL A 366 3.74 -4.79 16.40
C VAL A 366 3.12 -5.70 17.43
N LYS A 367 2.77 -6.95 17.06
CA LYS A 367 2.21 -7.93 18.00
C LYS A 367 3.17 -8.31 19.14
N GLN A 368 4.48 -8.28 18.89
CA GLN A 368 5.48 -8.54 19.92
C GLN A 368 5.67 -7.35 20.87
N ALA A 369 5.43 -6.13 20.37
CA ALA A 369 5.57 -4.90 21.13
C ALA A 369 4.34 -4.57 22.00
N GLN A 370 3.18 -5.17 21.71
CA GLN A 370 1.96 -5.12 22.52
C GLN A 370 2.05 -6.01 23.77
#